data_65ec16e061f8b563fb878080bb171762
#
_entry.id   65ec16e061f8b563fb878080bb171762
#
_cell.length_a   1.000
_cell.length_b   1.000
_cell.length_c   1.000
_cell.angle_alpha   90.00
_cell.angle_beta   90.00
_cell.angle_gamma   90.00
#
_symmetry.space_group_name_H-M   'P 1'
#
loop_
_entity.id
_entity.type
_entity.pdbx_description
1 polymer ?
#
loop_
_entity_poly.entity_id
_entity_poly.type
_entity_poly.pdbx_seq_one_letter_code
_entity_poly.pdbx_strand_id
1 'polypeptide(L)'
;MDAQSYTAQERRAANQVWAAAGAYGFEPLFLARYTDGTTDFYMNTVVGLIHKYYGDALIRSIFDAWDSDLRQTMLDDMTWLYLENAAYRLELPRRPVLEALRHAHADYFFAIQYKLSRQEWMAKNQLVYTMQAARWRRVLGRTDPVMTPYESGLAAALAPEHVPEPEQLKAEILSIYAKFNLFDGTVHQKAALHLHLDGLLAKLATKTMPTQMIKTDRVTVEHSNSVDAVGGGLAVDKRRAHITLKQDAAQDRAYIESCFGRSLYPPERLRKAEQELCVGDHLGCHLWFSAGVPSPEQAPTPEAKHLAEQAELQADRNRAYYAKNRELHRSVVLRLTEQIRNCILVHQQPNARVARSGNLNAGRIWRAPLLNDDRVFLCAEEENQPSFTVDLLLDASASRLHCQEVIAAQGSILAQSLAACGISVRVSSFSSLRGYTVLRVLKGFADKNLQNINRYFASGWNRDGLALRAAGDLLQFAPGPAPRHLLIVLTDASPNDSRRIPPSPEKPLGCGYEDAAGVADTAAQVRALQRMGIRVSAVFMGEDSSAGAAAQIYGKNMARIRGMDQLARAAGRLIQNEIRELGD
;
A
#
# COMPACT_ATOMS: atom_id res chain seq x y z
N MET A 1 -44.83 13.83 5.31
CA MET A 1 -43.43 13.79 5.76
C MET A 1 -43.03 12.32 5.76
N ASP A 2 -42.46 11.85 4.68
CA ASP A 2 -41.99 10.48 4.60
C ASP A 2 -40.76 10.36 5.49
N ALA A 3 -40.86 9.43 6.45
CA ALA A 3 -39.78 9.15 7.37
C ALA A 3 -38.59 8.59 6.59
N GLN A 4 -37.67 9.46 6.24
CA GLN A 4 -36.36 9.03 5.73
C GLN A 4 -35.77 8.02 6.73
N SER A 5 -35.42 6.85 6.26
CA SER A 5 -34.95 5.75 7.09
C SER A 5 -33.52 5.99 7.54
N TYR A 6 -33.31 6.86 8.52
CA TYR A 6 -32.03 6.99 9.21
C TYR A 6 -31.62 5.64 9.84
N THR A 7 -30.39 5.25 9.67
CA THR A 7 -29.81 4.16 10.46
C THR A 7 -29.83 4.52 11.95
N ALA A 8 -29.67 3.55 12.84
CA ALA A 8 -29.67 3.81 14.29
C ALA A 8 -28.58 4.82 14.70
N GLN A 9 -27.42 4.83 14.05
CA GLN A 9 -26.34 5.78 14.32
C GLN A 9 -26.65 7.18 13.76
N GLU A 10 -27.27 7.28 12.60
CA GLU A 10 -27.74 8.55 12.02
C GLU A 10 -28.78 9.22 12.89
N ARG A 11 -29.75 8.45 13.40
CA ARG A 11 -30.73 8.97 14.35
C ARG A 11 -30.08 9.50 15.62
N ARG A 12 -29.08 8.82 16.16
CA ARG A 12 -28.33 9.30 17.33
C ARG A 12 -27.60 10.59 17.03
N ALA A 13 -26.92 10.69 15.87
CA ALA A 13 -26.23 11.89 15.43
C ALA A 13 -27.21 13.06 15.25
N ALA A 14 -28.30 12.86 14.51
CA ALA A 14 -29.34 13.88 14.30
C ALA A 14 -29.99 14.34 15.62
N ASN A 15 -30.30 13.43 16.53
CA ASN A 15 -30.83 13.77 17.86
C ASN A 15 -29.85 14.67 18.64
N GLN A 16 -28.54 14.41 18.55
CA GLN A 16 -27.52 15.23 19.19
C GLN A 16 -27.46 16.64 18.58
N VAL A 17 -27.53 16.75 17.24
CA VAL A 17 -27.58 18.02 16.53
C VAL A 17 -28.82 18.82 16.98
N TRP A 18 -30.02 18.24 16.97
CA TRP A 18 -31.25 18.90 17.38
C TRP A 18 -31.23 19.32 18.85
N ALA A 19 -30.75 18.47 19.74
CA ALA A 19 -30.63 18.81 21.17
C ALA A 19 -29.64 19.98 21.40
N ALA A 20 -28.56 20.04 20.64
CA ALA A 20 -27.58 21.13 20.71
C ALA A 20 -28.14 22.43 20.12
N ALA A 21 -28.84 22.36 19.00
CA ALA A 21 -29.53 23.50 18.37
C ALA A 21 -30.68 24.05 19.22
N GLY A 22 -31.31 23.21 20.06
CA GLY A 22 -32.53 23.53 20.74
C GLY A 22 -33.74 23.63 19.81
N ALA A 23 -33.67 23.04 18.64
CA ALA A 23 -34.69 23.05 17.60
C ALA A 23 -34.82 21.64 16.98
N TYR A 24 -36.09 21.23 16.75
CA TYR A 24 -36.42 19.90 16.24
C TYR A 24 -37.29 20.08 14.99
N GLY A 25 -36.86 19.89 13.86
CA GLY A 25 -37.73 20.05 12.67
C GLY A 25 -37.00 20.55 11.45
N PHE A 26 -35.68 20.61 11.52
CA PHE A 26 -34.81 20.86 10.38
C PHE A 26 -34.00 19.61 10.06
N GLU A 27 -33.58 19.48 8.83
CA GLU A 27 -32.67 18.46 8.41
C GLU A 27 -31.21 18.92 8.66
N PRO A 28 -30.41 18.19 9.47
CA PRO A 28 -29.04 18.59 9.74
C PRO A 28 -28.23 18.67 8.45
N LEU A 29 -27.51 19.76 8.21
CA LEU A 29 -26.67 19.94 7.05
C LEU A 29 -25.45 19.00 7.05
N PHE A 30 -24.97 18.65 8.24
CA PHE A 30 -23.85 17.73 8.45
C PHE A 30 -24.14 16.77 9.61
N LEU A 31 -23.56 15.56 9.53
CA LEU A 31 -23.53 14.60 10.62
C LEU A 31 -22.10 14.12 10.84
N ALA A 32 -21.68 14.06 12.09
CA ALA A 32 -20.32 13.63 12.47
C ALA A 32 -20.31 12.20 12.97
N ARG A 33 -19.38 11.40 12.47
CA ARG A 33 -19.14 10.02 12.89
C ARG A 33 -17.66 9.76 13.04
N TYR A 34 -17.33 8.85 13.92
CA TYR A 34 -15.98 8.30 14.00
C TYR A 34 -15.72 7.32 12.84
N THR A 35 -14.46 6.99 12.64
CA THR A 35 -14.03 6.05 11.58
C THR A 35 -14.58 4.63 11.74
N ASP A 36 -14.94 4.24 12.97
CA ASP A 36 -15.61 2.97 13.28
C ASP A 36 -17.12 2.99 12.99
N GLY A 37 -17.64 4.12 12.49
CA GLY A 37 -19.06 4.33 12.20
C GLY A 37 -19.91 4.74 13.40
N THR A 38 -19.36 4.86 14.61
CA THR A 38 -20.08 5.34 15.79
C THR A 38 -20.30 6.85 15.75
N THR A 39 -21.32 7.33 16.45
CA THR A 39 -21.66 8.75 16.48
C THR A 39 -20.64 9.55 17.27
N ASP A 40 -20.09 10.61 16.68
CA ASP A 40 -19.26 11.59 17.38
C ASP A 40 -20.19 12.61 18.11
N PHE A 41 -20.36 12.43 19.40
CA PHE A 41 -21.26 13.28 20.18
C PHE A 41 -20.77 14.73 20.26
N TYR A 42 -19.47 14.98 20.39
CA TYR A 42 -18.93 16.33 20.48
C TYR A 42 -19.11 17.11 19.18
N MET A 43 -18.68 16.53 18.05
CA MET A 43 -18.78 17.24 16.77
C MET A 43 -20.25 17.39 16.30
N ASN A 44 -21.15 16.44 16.60
CA ASN A 44 -22.59 16.66 16.36
C ASN A 44 -23.18 17.77 17.25
N THR A 45 -22.66 17.94 18.47
CA THR A 45 -23.00 19.10 19.29
C THR A 45 -22.53 20.40 18.63
N VAL A 46 -21.30 20.43 18.11
CA VAL A 46 -20.78 21.59 17.37
C VAL A 46 -21.65 21.92 16.16
N VAL A 47 -22.05 20.91 15.36
CA VAL A 47 -22.96 21.11 14.21
C VAL A 47 -24.26 21.79 14.64
N GLY A 48 -24.89 21.29 15.71
CA GLY A 48 -26.14 21.88 16.23
C GLY A 48 -25.95 23.31 16.72
N LEU A 49 -24.84 23.62 17.39
CA LEU A 49 -24.53 24.98 17.84
C LEU A 49 -24.26 25.93 16.67
N ILE A 50 -23.59 25.46 15.64
CA ILE A 50 -23.35 26.24 14.42
C ILE A 50 -24.68 26.57 13.73
N HIS A 51 -25.58 25.61 13.61
CA HIS A 51 -26.96 25.86 13.14
C HIS A 51 -27.65 26.94 13.98
N LYS A 52 -27.58 26.84 15.33
CA LYS A 52 -28.19 27.77 16.26
C LYS A 52 -27.71 29.20 16.13
N TYR A 53 -26.41 29.41 15.97
CA TYR A 53 -25.77 30.74 15.99
C TYR A 53 -25.59 31.38 14.62
N TYR A 54 -25.36 30.59 13.59
CA TYR A 54 -25.00 31.08 12.25
C TYR A 54 -26.03 30.72 11.18
N GLY A 55 -26.83 29.69 11.38
CA GLY A 55 -27.83 29.23 10.41
C GLY A 55 -27.24 28.47 9.21
N ASP A 56 -28.06 27.58 8.66
CA ASP A 56 -27.62 26.66 7.60
C ASP A 56 -27.28 27.35 6.29
N ALA A 57 -27.99 28.44 5.94
CA ALA A 57 -27.76 29.17 4.68
C ALA A 57 -26.37 29.79 4.62
N LEU A 58 -25.90 30.41 5.71
CA LEU A 58 -24.55 30.97 5.78
C LEU A 58 -23.50 29.88 5.72
N ILE A 59 -23.65 28.82 6.51
CA ILE A 59 -22.72 27.69 6.56
C ILE A 59 -22.61 27.02 5.17
N ARG A 60 -23.75 26.76 4.53
CA ARG A 60 -23.77 26.25 3.15
C ARG A 60 -22.97 27.16 2.21
N SER A 61 -23.19 28.48 2.28
CA SER A 61 -22.48 29.45 1.42
C SER A 61 -20.96 29.48 1.64
N ILE A 62 -20.49 29.12 2.84
CA ILE A 62 -19.07 29.02 3.15
C ILE A 62 -18.46 27.79 2.45
N PHE A 63 -19.04 26.61 2.68
CA PHE A 63 -18.53 25.36 2.09
C PHE A 63 -18.70 25.30 0.57
N ASP A 64 -19.71 25.97 0.00
CA ASP A 64 -19.91 26.07 -1.45
C ASP A 64 -18.88 27.01 -2.12
N ALA A 65 -18.18 27.87 -1.37
CA ALA A 65 -17.18 28.79 -1.93
C ALA A 65 -15.99 28.06 -2.58
N TRP A 66 -15.66 26.86 -2.15
CA TRP A 66 -14.61 26.02 -2.71
C TRP A 66 -15.11 24.61 -3.09
N ASP A 67 -16.40 24.47 -3.33
CA ASP A 67 -16.96 23.22 -3.83
C ASP A 67 -16.28 22.88 -5.18
N SER A 68 -15.88 21.61 -5.34
CA SER A 68 -15.13 21.12 -6.50
C SER A 68 -13.67 21.62 -6.64
N ASP A 69 -13.10 22.32 -5.66
CA ASP A 69 -11.66 22.60 -5.63
C ASP A 69 -10.84 21.34 -5.29
N LEU A 70 -9.64 21.24 -5.83
CA LEU A 70 -8.70 20.15 -5.53
C LEU A 70 -8.39 20.02 -4.03
N ARG A 71 -8.44 21.12 -3.30
CA ARG A 71 -8.14 21.23 -1.86
C ARG A 71 -9.39 21.20 -0.99
N GLN A 72 -10.57 20.93 -1.55
CA GLN A 72 -11.86 21.00 -0.85
C GLN A 72 -11.81 20.30 0.52
N THR A 73 -11.36 19.04 0.57
CA THR A 73 -11.30 18.27 1.84
C THR A 73 -10.43 18.98 2.90
N MET A 74 -9.28 19.53 2.49
CA MET A 74 -8.40 20.26 3.38
C MET A 74 -9.06 21.55 3.90
N LEU A 75 -9.73 22.30 3.02
CA LEU A 75 -10.41 23.54 3.37
C LEU A 75 -11.61 23.26 4.30
N ASP A 76 -12.37 22.20 4.03
CA ASP A 76 -13.45 21.74 4.89
C ASP A 76 -12.97 21.44 6.31
N ASP A 77 -11.90 20.63 6.44
CA ASP A 77 -11.34 20.26 7.75
C ASP A 77 -10.81 21.48 8.54
N MET A 78 -10.14 22.41 7.86
CA MET A 78 -9.67 23.66 8.47
C MET A 78 -10.83 24.56 8.89
N THR A 79 -11.88 24.63 8.08
CA THR A 79 -13.11 25.37 8.40
C THR A 79 -13.77 24.79 9.65
N TRP A 80 -13.86 23.47 9.77
CA TRP A 80 -14.41 22.84 10.95
C TRP A 80 -13.61 23.12 12.22
N LEU A 81 -12.28 23.24 12.15
CA LEU A 81 -11.48 23.68 13.30
C LEU A 81 -11.78 25.10 13.74
N TYR A 82 -12.06 26.00 12.77
CA TYR A 82 -12.45 27.38 13.05
C TYR A 82 -13.85 27.44 13.67
N LEU A 83 -14.82 26.78 13.04
CA LEU A 83 -16.22 26.75 13.49
C LEU A 83 -16.36 26.08 14.86
N GLU A 84 -15.59 25.03 15.13
CA GLU A 84 -15.54 24.36 16.43
C GLU A 84 -15.14 25.34 17.55
N ASN A 85 -14.09 26.13 17.32
CA ASN A 85 -13.64 27.12 18.28
C ASN A 85 -14.71 28.19 18.55
N ALA A 86 -15.37 28.69 17.50
CA ALA A 86 -16.41 29.69 17.63
C ALA A 86 -17.63 29.13 18.40
N ALA A 87 -18.12 27.94 18.04
CA ALA A 87 -19.24 27.30 18.72
C ALA A 87 -18.96 27.01 20.20
N TYR A 88 -17.75 26.51 20.49
CA TYR A 88 -17.33 26.23 21.87
C TYR A 88 -17.32 27.50 22.72
N ARG A 89 -16.72 28.59 22.22
CA ARG A 89 -16.67 29.86 22.98
C ARG A 89 -18.04 30.48 23.22
N LEU A 90 -18.96 30.40 22.24
CA LEU A 90 -20.32 30.92 22.37
C LEU A 90 -21.14 30.18 23.39
N GLU A 91 -21.02 28.87 23.46
CA GLU A 91 -21.90 28.06 24.30
C GLU A 91 -21.29 27.68 25.64
N LEU A 92 -19.98 27.70 25.83
CA LEU A 92 -19.32 27.31 27.08
C LEU A 92 -19.89 28.00 28.33
N PRO A 93 -20.16 29.33 28.33
CA PRO A 93 -20.73 29.98 29.49
C PRO A 93 -22.13 29.47 29.90
N ARG A 94 -22.88 28.92 28.93
CA ARG A 94 -24.24 28.39 29.13
C ARG A 94 -24.25 26.88 29.40
N ARG A 95 -23.27 26.16 28.86
CA ARG A 95 -23.15 24.69 28.95
C ARG A 95 -21.73 24.26 29.33
N PRO A 96 -21.35 24.33 30.61
CA PRO A 96 -19.98 23.98 31.05
C PRO A 96 -19.58 22.52 30.73
N VAL A 97 -20.54 21.61 30.56
CA VAL A 97 -20.30 20.19 30.19
C VAL A 97 -19.58 20.05 28.83
N LEU A 98 -19.62 21.09 27.98
CA LEU A 98 -18.89 21.09 26.72
C LEU A 98 -17.38 20.92 26.89
N GLU A 99 -16.83 21.41 27.98
CA GLU A 99 -15.41 21.23 28.29
C GLU A 99 -15.06 19.75 28.44
N ALA A 100 -15.85 19.01 29.21
CA ALA A 100 -15.64 17.57 29.37
C ALA A 100 -15.81 16.78 28.06
N LEU A 101 -16.80 17.14 27.23
CA LEU A 101 -17.00 16.53 25.93
C LEU A 101 -15.87 16.83 24.95
N ARG A 102 -15.34 18.07 24.98
CA ARG A 102 -14.20 18.50 24.18
C ARG A 102 -12.93 17.75 24.57
N HIS A 103 -12.68 17.58 25.87
CA HIS A 103 -11.56 16.79 26.39
C HIS A 103 -11.68 15.32 25.98
N ALA A 104 -12.85 14.71 26.12
CA ALA A 104 -13.09 13.32 25.70
C ALA A 104 -12.85 13.11 24.19
N HIS A 105 -13.28 14.07 23.37
CA HIS A 105 -13.00 14.05 21.94
C HIS A 105 -11.50 14.16 21.62
N ALA A 106 -10.77 15.03 22.32
CA ALA A 106 -9.33 15.19 22.18
C ALA A 106 -8.55 13.93 22.59
N ASP A 107 -8.95 13.26 23.68
CA ASP A 107 -8.35 12.00 24.10
C ASP A 107 -8.64 10.87 23.08
N TYR A 108 -9.86 10.83 22.54
CA TYR A 108 -10.21 9.87 21.49
C TYR A 108 -9.40 10.10 20.20
N PHE A 109 -9.17 11.35 19.81
CA PHE A 109 -8.30 11.69 18.68
C PHE A 109 -6.92 11.07 18.81
N PHE A 110 -6.28 11.18 19.98
CA PHE A 110 -4.95 10.59 20.20
C PHE A 110 -5.00 9.07 20.39
N ALA A 111 -6.06 8.53 20.99
CA ALA A 111 -6.22 7.08 21.15
C ALA A 111 -6.34 6.34 19.81
N ILE A 112 -7.05 6.93 18.83
CA ILE A 112 -7.10 6.37 17.47
C ILE A 112 -5.76 6.52 16.75
N GLN A 113 -5.07 7.64 16.95
CA GLN A 113 -3.76 7.87 16.32
C GLN A 113 -2.77 6.73 16.58
N TYR A 114 -2.76 6.17 17.79
CA TYR A 114 -1.89 5.03 18.13
C TYR A 114 -2.34 3.71 17.50
N LYS A 115 -3.56 3.62 17.00
CA LYS A 115 -4.11 2.44 16.32
C LYS A 115 -3.96 2.50 14.80
N LEU A 116 -3.63 3.67 14.25
CA LEU A 116 -3.45 3.83 12.81
C LEU A 116 -2.21 3.07 12.32
N SER A 117 -2.37 2.35 11.24
CA SER A 117 -1.23 1.81 10.51
C SER A 117 -0.37 2.94 9.95
N ARG A 118 0.91 2.68 9.71
CA ARG A 118 1.84 3.67 9.17
C ARG A 118 1.42 4.18 7.80
N GLN A 119 0.73 3.35 7.01
CA GLN A 119 0.19 3.70 5.69
C GLN A 119 -0.95 4.71 5.81
N GLU A 120 -1.86 4.51 6.75
CA GLU A 120 -2.93 5.47 7.07
C GLU A 120 -2.34 6.80 7.57
N TRP A 121 -1.22 6.75 8.30
CA TRP A 121 -0.47 7.93 8.73
C TRP A 121 0.08 8.74 7.54
N MET A 122 0.61 8.07 6.53
CA MET A 122 1.19 8.71 5.35
C MET A 122 0.14 9.25 4.37
N ALA A 123 -1.06 8.69 4.37
CA ALA A 123 -2.19 9.18 3.58
C ALA A 123 -2.81 10.48 4.14
N LYS A 124 -2.44 10.89 5.37
CA LYS A 124 -2.94 12.13 5.98
C LYS A 124 -2.37 13.37 5.29
N ASN A 125 -3.23 14.37 5.11
CA ASN A 125 -2.74 15.71 4.83
C ASN A 125 -1.96 16.20 6.06
N GLN A 126 -0.64 16.33 5.91
CA GLN A 126 0.26 16.69 7.00
C GLN A 126 -0.13 18.01 7.67
N LEU A 127 -0.53 19.01 6.90
CA LEU A 127 -0.91 20.31 7.43
C LEU A 127 -2.20 20.23 8.27
N VAL A 128 -3.24 19.57 7.76
CA VAL A 128 -4.50 19.36 8.50
C VAL A 128 -4.25 18.64 9.81
N TYR A 129 -3.47 17.55 9.74
CA TYR A 129 -3.11 16.78 10.92
C TYR A 129 -2.37 17.63 11.97
N THR A 130 -1.39 18.43 11.54
CA THR A 130 -0.64 19.32 12.44
C THR A 130 -1.56 20.32 13.12
N MET A 131 -2.52 20.91 12.39
CA MET A 131 -3.50 21.86 12.95
C MET A 131 -4.42 21.19 13.97
N GLN A 132 -4.94 20.00 13.65
CA GLN A 132 -5.77 19.22 14.59
C GLN A 132 -4.98 18.79 15.83
N ALA A 133 -3.77 18.28 15.65
CA ALA A 133 -2.90 17.88 16.75
C ALA A 133 -2.56 19.06 17.68
N ALA A 134 -2.26 20.23 17.12
CA ALA A 134 -2.05 21.44 17.88
C ALA A 134 -3.30 21.83 18.67
N ARG A 135 -4.49 21.82 18.04
CA ARG A 135 -5.76 22.11 18.70
C ARG A 135 -6.00 21.18 19.88
N TRP A 136 -5.97 19.87 19.64
CA TRP A 136 -6.34 18.89 20.68
C TRP A 136 -5.28 18.76 21.79
N ARG A 137 -4.00 19.00 21.49
CA ARG A 137 -2.98 19.11 22.54
C ARG A 137 -3.22 20.30 23.47
N ARG A 138 -3.57 21.46 22.92
CA ARG A 138 -3.92 22.64 23.72
C ARG A 138 -5.15 22.39 24.59
N VAL A 139 -6.16 21.72 24.07
CA VAL A 139 -7.35 21.33 24.85
C VAL A 139 -6.97 20.45 26.04
N LEU A 140 -6.02 19.51 25.85
CA LEU A 140 -5.53 18.62 26.92
C LEU A 140 -4.45 19.24 27.79
N GLY A 141 -4.13 20.52 27.65
CA GLY A 141 -3.06 21.18 28.39
C GLY A 141 -1.65 20.66 28.08
N ARG A 142 -1.45 20.03 26.92
CA ARG A 142 -0.17 19.49 26.48
C ARG A 142 0.57 20.50 25.60
N THR A 143 1.90 20.39 25.53
CA THR A 143 2.72 21.22 24.64
C THR A 143 2.38 21.01 23.17
N ASP A 144 2.42 22.10 22.39
CA ASP A 144 2.20 22.04 20.95
C ASP A 144 3.17 21.05 20.26
N PRO A 145 2.80 20.46 19.13
CA PRO A 145 3.74 19.71 18.30
C PRO A 145 4.83 20.66 17.76
N VAL A 146 5.92 20.10 17.27
CA VAL A 146 6.94 20.89 16.56
C VAL A 146 6.30 21.45 15.28
N MET A 147 6.18 22.76 15.18
CA MET A 147 5.54 23.47 14.07
C MET A 147 6.50 24.52 13.49
N THR A 148 6.41 24.73 12.19
CA THR A 148 7.03 25.86 11.53
C THR A 148 6.36 27.17 11.94
N PRO A 149 7.00 28.35 11.76
CA PRO A 149 6.37 29.65 11.99
C PRO A 149 5.06 29.85 11.20
N TYR A 150 4.98 29.30 9.98
CA TYR A 150 3.79 29.28 9.15
C TYR A 150 2.65 28.47 9.80
N GLU A 151 2.92 27.26 10.23
CA GLU A 151 1.95 26.39 10.89
C GLU A 151 1.48 26.95 12.23
N SER A 152 2.39 27.53 13.01
CA SER A 152 2.05 28.19 14.28
C SER A 152 1.13 29.39 14.06
N GLY A 153 1.42 30.21 13.03
CA GLY A 153 0.57 31.34 12.63
C GLY A 153 -0.82 30.90 12.17
N LEU A 154 -0.90 29.84 11.38
CA LEU A 154 -2.18 29.27 10.93
C LEU A 154 -2.97 28.69 12.10
N ALA A 155 -2.35 27.92 12.99
CA ALA A 155 -3.00 27.35 14.17
C ALA A 155 -3.57 28.42 15.11
N ALA A 156 -2.90 29.58 15.22
CA ALA A 156 -3.40 30.74 15.95
C ALA A 156 -4.59 31.40 15.24
N ALA A 157 -4.51 31.56 13.92
CA ALA A 157 -5.59 32.15 13.13
C ALA A 157 -6.86 31.28 13.12
N LEU A 158 -6.73 29.95 13.16
CA LEU A 158 -7.87 29.03 13.27
C LEU A 158 -8.48 28.97 14.67
N ALA A 159 -7.91 29.63 15.67
CA ALA A 159 -8.41 29.67 17.03
C ALA A 159 -8.45 31.13 17.57
N PRO A 160 -9.17 32.05 16.94
CA PRO A 160 -9.24 33.43 17.38
C PRO A 160 -9.84 33.53 18.80
N GLU A 161 -9.43 34.53 19.55
CA GLU A 161 -10.01 34.80 20.87
C GLU A 161 -11.39 35.44 20.79
N HIS A 162 -11.64 36.21 19.73
CA HIS A 162 -12.93 36.79 19.44
C HIS A 162 -13.86 35.77 18.75
N VAL A 163 -15.14 36.01 18.87
CA VAL A 163 -16.16 35.22 18.15
C VAL A 163 -16.70 36.12 17.03
N PRO A 164 -16.61 35.69 15.77
CA PRO A 164 -17.07 36.51 14.64
C PRO A 164 -18.61 36.62 14.62
N GLU A 165 -19.10 37.79 14.28
CA GLU A 165 -20.52 37.98 13.98
C GLU A 165 -20.89 37.21 12.69
N PRO A 166 -22.17 36.76 12.55
CA PRO A 166 -22.58 35.96 11.39
C PRO A 166 -22.24 36.59 10.04
N GLU A 167 -22.36 37.90 9.92
CA GLU A 167 -22.08 38.66 8.69
C GLU A 167 -20.61 38.68 8.32
N GLN A 168 -19.72 38.55 9.31
CA GLN A 168 -18.27 38.63 9.15
C GLN A 168 -17.60 37.25 9.02
N LEU A 169 -18.28 36.19 9.47
CA LEU A 169 -17.74 34.83 9.55
C LEU A 169 -17.11 34.35 8.23
N LYS A 170 -17.85 34.47 7.13
CA LYS A 170 -17.37 34.05 5.80
C LYS A 170 -16.18 34.86 5.34
N ALA A 171 -16.23 36.18 5.50
CA ALA A 171 -15.14 37.05 5.09
C ALA A 171 -13.86 36.78 5.90
N GLU A 172 -13.99 36.49 7.18
CA GLU A 172 -12.87 36.17 8.05
C GLU A 172 -12.21 34.85 7.69
N ILE A 173 -12.98 33.78 7.46
CA ILE A 173 -12.43 32.49 6.99
C ILE A 173 -11.71 32.65 5.66
N LEU A 174 -12.30 33.35 4.69
CA LEU A 174 -11.66 33.59 3.40
C LEU A 174 -10.38 34.44 3.52
N SER A 175 -10.36 35.43 4.43
CA SER A 175 -9.16 36.25 4.68
C SER A 175 -8.02 35.43 5.28
N ILE A 176 -8.33 34.50 6.19
CA ILE A 176 -7.34 33.56 6.73
C ILE A 176 -6.78 32.70 5.59
N TYR A 177 -7.63 32.16 4.74
CA TYR A 177 -7.19 31.29 3.64
C TYR A 177 -6.36 32.05 2.59
N ALA A 178 -6.71 33.29 2.28
CA ALA A 178 -5.90 34.16 1.42
C ALA A 178 -4.54 34.47 2.05
N LYS A 179 -4.51 34.85 3.35
CA LYS A 179 -3.29 35.17 4.07
C LYS A 179 -2.29 34.01 4.12
N PHE A 180 -2.76 32.79 4.23
CA PHE A 180 -1.93 31.57 4.30
C PHE A 180 -1.82 30.85 2.93
N ASN A 181 -2.22 31.45 1.83
CA ASN A 181 -2.20 30.89 0.47
C ASN A 181 -2.90 29.51 0.37
N LEU A 182 -3.92 29.28 1.19
CA LEU A 182 -4.72 28.05 1.16
C LEU A 182 -5.82 28.14 0.10
N PHE A 183 -6.42 29.31 -0.10
CA PHE A 183 -7.44 29.58 -1.10
C PHE A 183 -7.44 31.08 -1.46
N ASP A 184 -7.38 31.38 -2.75
CA ASP A 184 -7.30 32.76 -3.30
C ASP A 184 -8.63 33.27 -3.85
N GLY A 185 -9.73 32.53 -3.68
CA GLY A 185 -11.04 32.83 -4.23
C GLY A 185 -11.26 32.26 -5.64
N THR A 186 -10.23 31.71 -6.27
CA THR A 186 -10.36 31.01 -7.55
C THR A 186 -10.49 29.50 -7.30
N VAL A 187 -11.63 28.94 -7.71
CA VAL A 187 -11.83 27.49 -7.69
C VAL A 187 -10.99 26.89 -8.80
N HIS A 188 -9.92 26.22 -8.44
CA HIS A 188 -9.18 25.38 -9.38
C HIS A 188 -10.00 24.12 -9.63
N GLN A 189 -10.95 24.25 -10.59
CA GLN A 189 -11.84 23.15 -10.94
C GLN A 189 -11.00 21.92 -11.26
N LYS A 190 -11.31 20.85 -10.58
CA LYS A 190 -10.99 19.53 -11.08
C LYS A 190 -11.58 19.49 -12.49
N ALA A 191 -10.73 19.38 -13.51
CA ALA A 191 -11.23 19.04 -14.82
C ALA A 191 -12.22 17.89 -14.61
N ALA A 192 -13.36 17.88 -15.29
CA ALA A 192 -14.48 16.94 -15.06
C ALA A 192 -14.07 15.46 -15.01
N LEU A 193 -12.82 15.16 -15.31
CA LEU A 193 -12.13 13.90 -15.27
C LEU A 193 -11.66 13.47 -13.85
N HIS A 194 -11.59 14.35 -12.85
CA HIS A 194 -11.07 14.06 -11.50
C HIS A 194 -12.13 13.69 -10.45
N LEU A 195 -13.41 13.82 -10.78
CA LEU A 195 -14.51 13.59 -9.83
C LEU A 195 -14.52 12.20 -9.17
N HIS A 196 -13.87 11.19 -9.76
CA HIS A 196 -13.84 9.83 -9.21
C HIS A 196 -12.62 9.52 -8.32
N LEU A 197 -11.51 10.24 -8.49
CA LEU A 197 -10.31 10.05 -7.68
C LEU A 197 -10.44 10.64 -6.28
N ASP A 198 -11.21 11.71 -6.13
CA ASP A 198 -11.46 12.31 -4.83
C ASP A 198 -12.36 11.48 -3.92
N GLY A 199 -13.24 10.69 -4.48
CA GLY A 199 -14.03 9.73 -3.69
C GLY A 199 -13.16 8.68 -3.00
N LEU A 200 -12.04 8.29 -3.60
CA LEU A 200 -11.11 7.29 -3.05
C LEU A 200 -10.04 7.92 -2.14
N LEU A 201 -9.46 9.03 -2.54
CA LEU A 201 -8.51 9.77 -1.69
C LEU A 201 -9.23 10.48 -0.54
N ALA A 202 -10.46 10.99 -0.75
CA ALA A 202 -11.29 11.51 0.32
C ALA A 202 -11.76 10.39 1.26
N LYS A 203 -12.10 9.20 0.78
CA LYS A 203 -12.40 8.02 1.63
C LYS A 203 -11.16 7.51 2.37
N LEU A 204 -9.97 7.62 1.80
CA LEU A 204 -8.71 7.31 2.49
C LEU A 204 -8.35 8.43 3.50
N ALA A 205 -8.46 9.69 3.12
CA ALA A 205 -8.23 10.81 4.02
C ALA A 205 -9.27 10.84 5.15
N THR A 206 -10.53 10.55 4.87
CA THR A 206 -11.60 10.47 5.89
C THR A 206 -11.46 9.24 6.79
N LYS A 207 -10.89 8.13 6.30
CA LYS A 207 -10.61 6.95 7.12
C LYS A 207 -9.48 7.20 8.15
N THR A 208 -8.65 8.20 7.92
CA THR A 208 -7.52 8.57 8.78
C THR A 208 -7.84 9.67 9.79
N MET A 209 -8.98 10.36 9.64
CA MET A 209 -9.46 11.33 10.60
C MET A 209 -10.40 10.65 11.61
N PRO A 210 -10.28 10.96 12.92
CA PRO A 210 -11.14 10.33 13.94
C PRO A 210 -12.60 10.70 13.78
N THR A 211 -12.91 11.85 13.17
CA THR A 211 -14.27 12.32 12.93
C THR A 211 -14.47 12.62 11.45
N GLN A 212 -15.55 12.08 10.87
CA GLN A 212 -15.99 12.36 9.51
C GLN A 212 -17.22 13.25 9.54
N MET A 213 -17.16 14.39 8.85
CA MET A 213 -18.30 15.26 8.65
C MET A 213 -18.95 14.91 7.31
N ILE A 214 -20.18 14.41 7.36
CA ILE A 214 -20.93 13.97 6.19
C ILE A 214 -21.99 15.02 5.87
N LYS A 215 -21.94 15.60 4.67
CA LYS A 215 -22.96 16.52 4.15
C LYS A 215 -24.20 15.70 3.80
N THR A 216 -25.34 15.99 4.42
CA THR A 216 -26.58 15.19 4.28
C THR A 216 -27.16 15.22 2.88
N ASP A 217 -26.98 16.32 2.14
CA ASP A 217 -27.42 16.46 0.74
C ASP A 217 -26.81 15.41 -0.19
N ARG A 218 -25.62 14.85 0.16
CA ARG A 218 -24.99 13.77 -0.63
C ARG A 218 -25.50 12.38 -0.26
N VAL A 219 -26.02 12.21 0.94
CA VAL A 219 -26.61 10.94 1.40
C VAL A 219 -27.96 10.69 0.73
N THR A 220 -28.75 11.73 0.50
CA THR A 220 -30.03 11.63 -0.20
C THR A 220 -29.89 11.23 -1.67
N VAL A 221 -28.84 11.70 -2.35
CA VAL A 221 -28.57 11.34 -3.76
C VAL A 221 -28.09 9.88 -3.91
N GLU A 222 -27.30 9.38 -2.95
CA GLU A 222 -26.88 7.96 -2.97
C GLU A 222 -28.04 7.00 -2.67
N HIS A 223 -29.02 7.39 -1.87
CA HIS A 223 -30.19 6.56 -1.56
C HIS A 223 -31.26 6.55 -2.67
N SER A 224 -31.43 7.65 -3.40
CA SER A 224 -32.36 7.70 -4.53
C SER A 224 -31.90 6.86 -5.73
N ASN A 225 -30.59 6.75 -5.94
CA ASN A 225 -30.03 5.92 -7.02
C ASN A 225 -30.07 4.40 -6.74
N SER A 226 -30.38 3.99 -5.51
CA SER A 226 -30.47 2.56 -5.17
C SER A 226 -31.91 2.01 -5.27
N VAL A 227 -32.92 2.87 -5.32
CA VAL A 227 -34.34 2.47 -5.34
C VAL A 227 -34.93 2.45 -6.76
N ASP A 228 -34.43 3.26 -7.69
CA ASP A 228 -34.96 3.34 -9.05
C ASP A 228 -34.37 2.32 -10.05
N ALA A 229 -33.63 1.34 -9.56
CA ALA A 229 -33.04 0.28 -10.41
C ALA A 229 -34.05 -0.80 -10.87
N VAL A 230 -35.33 -0.64 -10.66
CA VAL A 230 -36.35 -1.67 -11.01
C VAL A 230 -37.31 -1.24 -12.14
N GLY A 231 -37.13 -0.11 -12.77
CA GLY A 231 -38.03 0.35 -13.84
C GLY A 231 -37.36 1.05 -15.01
N GLY A 232 -37.08 0.36 -16.07
CA GLY A 232 -37.26 0.80 -17.47
C GLY A 232 -36.31 1.84 -18.10
N GLY A 233 -35.31 2.39 -17.43
CA GLY A 233 -34.46 3.44 -17.98
C GLY A 233 -32.97 3.09 -18.27
N LEU A 234 -32.60 1.85 -18.20
CA LEU A 234 -31.24 1.35 -18.05
C LEU A 234 -30.33 1.39 -19.31
N ALA A 235 -30.82 1.75 -20.49
CA ALA A 235 -30.01 1.68 -21.71
C ALA A 235 -29.07 2.89 -21.91
N VAL A 236 -29.43 4.07 -21.39
CA VAL A 236 -28.67 5.31 -21.58
C VAL A 236 -27.57 5.48 -20.53
N ASP A 237 -27.85 5.09 -19.28
CA ASP A 237 -26.88 5.20 -18.18
C ASP A 237 -25.75 4.15 -18.26
N LYS A 238 -26.04 2.95 -18.74
CA LYS A 238 -24.97 1.94 -18.93
C LYS A 238 -23.92 2.36 -19.95
N ARG A 239 -24.30 3.13 -20.97
CA ARG A 239 -23.34 3.65 -21.96
C ARG A 239 -22.47 4.78 -21.38
N ARG A 240 -23.04 5.67 -20.57
CA ARG A 240 -22.29 6.73 -19.89
C ARG A 240 -21.37 6.16 -18.80
N ALA A 241 -21.84 5.27 -17.96
CA ALA A 241 -21.01 4.58 -16.98
C ALA A 241 -19.86 3.79 -17.62
N HIS A 242 -20.09 3.16 -18.78
CA HIS A 242 -19.05 2.40 -19.49
C HIS A 242 -18.00 3.31 -20.17
N ILE A 243 -18.39 4.51 -20.62
CA ILE A 243 -17.47 5.49 -21.22
C ILE A 243 -16.61 6.12 -20.10
N THR A 244 -17.20 6.47 -18.96
CA THR A 244 -16.47 7.03 -17.81
C THR A 244 -15.47 6.02 -17.26
N LEU A 245 -15.85 4.77 -17.06
CA LEU A 245 -14.94 3.70 -16.61
C LEU A 245 -13.78 3.44 -17.58
N LYS A 246 -13.99 3.53 -18.89
CA LYS A 246 -12.91 3.37 -19.87
C LYS A 246 -11.95 4.56 -19.90
N GLN A 247 -12.45 5.76 -19.67
CA GLN A 247 -11.66 6.97 -19.66
C GLN A 247 -10.78 7.03 -18.41
N ASP A 248 -11.33 6.67 -17.24
CA ASP A 248 -10.59 6.58 -15.98
C ASP A 248 -9.47 5.52 -16.05
N ALA A 249 -9.75 4.35 -16.62
CA ALA A 249 -8.76 3.29 -16.82
C ALA A 249 -7.62 3.71 -17.77
N ALA A 250 -7.91 4.50 -18.78
CA ALA A 250 -6.88 5.02 -19.70
C ALA A 250 -5.99 6.07 -19.03
N GLN A 251 -6.57 6.90 -18.17
CA GLN A 251 -5.82 7.89 -17.40
C GLN A 251 -4.95 7.27 -16.32
N ASP A 252 -5.49 6.29 -15.57
CA ASP A 252 -4.71 5.57 -14.57
C ASP A 252 -3.55 4.84 -15.24
N ARG A 253 -3.77 4.27 -16.41
CA ARG A 253 -2.70 3.65 -17.21
C ARG A 253 -1.65 4.68 -17.63
N ALA A 254 -2.06 5.84 -18.16
CA ALA A 254 -1.15 6.90 -18.55
C ALA A 254 -0.36 7.45 -17.35
N TYR A 255 -1.01 7.54 -16.19
CA TYR A 255 -0.35 7.92 -14.94
C TYR A 255 0.69 6.88 -14.51
N ILE A 256 0.36 5.60 -14.52
CA ILE A 256 1.31 4.51 -14.19
C ILE A 256 2.48 4.50 -15.17
N GLU A 257 2.22 4.67 -16.46
CA GLU A 257 3.28 4.78 -17.47
C GLU A 257 4.16 6.01 -17.24
N SER A 258 3.60 7.14 -16.84
CA SER A 258 4.35 8.35 -16.53
C SER A 258 5.26 8.18 -15.30
N CYS A 259 4.81 7.46 -14.28
CA CYS A 259 5.54 7.22 -13.04
C CYS A 259 6.58 6.11 -13.15
N PHE A 260 6.29 5.04 -13.88
CA PHE A 260 7.13 3.82 -13.92
C PHE A 260 7.70 3.50 -15.31
N GLY A 261 7.49 4.39 -16.28
CA GLY A 261 7.93 4.20 -17.66
C GLY A 261 7.10 3.16 -18.42
N ARG A 262 7.51 2.88 -19.65
CA ARG A 262 6.81 1.92 -20.52
C ARG A 262 6.86 0.51 -19.94
N SER A 263 5.77 -0.23 -20.16
CA SER A 263 5.73 -1.64 -19.76
C SER A 263 6.76 -2.48 -20.54
N LEU A 264 7.41 -3.41 -19.84
CA LEU A 264 8.28 -4.42 -20.43
C LEU A 264 7.48 -5.41 -21.32
N TYR A 265 6.21 -5.60 -21.01
CA TYR A 265 5.32 -6.41 -21.84
C TYR A 265 4.72 -5.60 -22.98
N PRO A 266 4.68 -6.13 -24.21
CA PRO A 266 3.89 -5.54 -25.28
C PRO A 266 2.40 -5.45 -24.87
N PRO A 267 1.64 -4.49 -25.42
CA PRO A 267 0.24 -4.29 -25.02
C PRO A 267 -0.66 -5.53 -25.10
N GLU A 268 -0.43 -6.39 -26.09
CA GLU A 268 -1.18 -7.64 -26.28
C GLU A 268 -0.86 -8.66 -25.17
N ARG A 269 0.43 -8.83 -24.85
CA ARG A 269 0.87 -9.72 -23.77
C ARG A 269 0.40 -9.22 -22.41
N LEU A 270 0.45 -7.89 -22.19
CA LEU A 270 -0.02 -7.30 -20.95
C LEU A 270 -1.51 -7.54 -20.74
N ARG A 271 -2.35 -7.35 -21.79
CA ARG A 271 -3.78 -7.67 -21.73
C ARG A 271 -4.04 -9.14 -21.43
N LYS A 272 -3.27 -10.04 -22.08
CA LYS A 272 -3.39 -11.48 -21.83
C LYS A 272 -3.04 -11.81 -20.37
N ALA A 273 -1.94 -11.29 -19.85
CA ALA A 273 -1.55 -11.46 -18.46
C ALA A 273 -2.62 -10.91 -17.48
N GLU A 274 -3.21 -9.75 -17.76
CA GLU A 274 -4.30 -9.21 -16.94
C GLU A 274 -5.54 -10.11 -16.96
N GLN A 275 -5.92 -10.63 -18.13
CA GLN A 275 -7.08 -11.55 -18.26
C GLN A 275 -6.87 -12.87 -17.51
N GLU A 276 -5.64 -13.38 -17.48
CA GLU A 276 -5.30 -14.65 -16.82
C GLU A 276 -5.09 -14.48 -15.31
N LEU A 277 -4.48 -13.39 -14.87
CA LEU A 277 -4.02 -13.20 -13.50
C LEU A 277 -4.95 -12.34 -12.64
N CYS A 278 -5.64 -11.34 -13.24
CA CYS A 278 -6.54 -10.44 -12.51
C CYS A 278 -7.96 -11.02 -12.40
N VAL A 279 -8.07 -12.22 -11.83
CA VAL A 279 -9.33 -12.96 -11.66
C VAL A 279 -9.63 -13.23 -10.18
N GLY A 280 -10.88 -13.50 -9.84
CA GLY A 280 -11.31 -13.75 -8.46
C GLY A 280 -11.15 -12.50 -7.59
N ASP A 281 -10.43 -12.61 -6.49
CA ASP A 281 -10.18 -11.50 -5.53
C ASP A 281 -9.42 -10.31 -6.15
N HIS A 282 -8.87 -10.48 -7.37
CA HIS A 282 -8.14 -9.46 -8.12
C HIS A 282 -8.93 -8.89 -9.31
N LEU A 283 -10.20 -9.23 -9.46
CA LEU A 283 -11.01 -8.72 -10.55
C LEU A 283 -11.09 -7.19 -10.50
N GLY A 284 -10.81 -6.55 -11.64
CA GLY A 284 -10.73 -5.09 -11.76
C GLY A 284 -9.42 -4.48 -11.29
N CYS A 285 -8.43 -5.29 -10.89
CA CYS A 285 -7.04 -4.86 -10.75
C CYS A 285 -6.31 -4.95 -12.09
N HIS A 286 -5.16 -4.30 -12.18
CA HIS A 286 -4.31 -4.25 -13.36
C HIS A 286 -2.87 -4.61 -13.02
N LEU A 287 -2.08 -4.93 -14.04
CA LEU A 287 -0.66 -5.25 -13.91
C LEU A 287 0.20 -4.26 -14.70
N TRP A 288 1.39 -3.99 -14.19
CA TRP A 288 2.40 -3.23 -14.91
C TRP A 288 3.79 -3.80 -14.63
N PHE A 289 4.53 -4.10 -15.69
CA PHE A 289 5.89 -4.61 -15.60
C PHE A 289 6.85 -3.54 -16.07
N SER A 290 7.78 -3.10 -15.23
CA SER A 290 8.65 -1.97 -15.50
C SER A 290 10.12 -2.31 -15.26
N ALA A 291 11.02 -1.64 -15.97
CA ALA A 291 12.46 -1.68 -15.70
C ALA A 291 12.88 -0.71 -14.57
N GLY A 292 11.96 0.08 -14.06
CA GLY A 292 12.21 1.05 -12.98
C GLY A 292 11.55 2.41 -13.24
N VAL A 293 11.80 3.35 -12.34
CA VAL A 293 11.31 4.74 -12.45
C VAL A 293 12.19 5.47 -13.47
N PRO A 294 11.61 6.24 -14.43
CA PRO A 294 12.38 7.07 -15.35
C PRO A 294 13.19 8.14 -14.61
N SER A 295 14.17 8.74 -15.26
CA SER A 295 14.88 9.88 -14.67
C SER A 295 13.97 11.11 -14.56
N PRO A 296 14.18 12.01 -13.58
CA PRO A 296 13.35 13.21 -13.39
C PRO A 296 13.23 14.10 -14.64
N GLU A 297 14.27 14.10 -15.48
CA GLU A 297 14.29 14.86 -16.74
C GLU A 297 13.34 14.29 -17.80
N GLN A 298 13.05 12.99 -17.73
CA GLN A 298 12.20 12.27 -18.68
C GLN A 298 10.76 12.14 -18.20
N ALA A 299 10.46 12.58 -16.99
CA ALA A 299 9.13 12.48 -16.41
C ALA A 299 8.16 13.46 -17.06
N PRO A 300 7.04 13.00 -17.64
CA PRO A 300 6.15 13.84 -18.43
C PRO A 300 5.21 14.71 -17.58
N THR A 301 5.02 14.38 -16.30
CA THR A 301 4.11 15.11 -15.40
C THR A 301 4.84 15.55 -14.12
N PRO A 302 4.37 16.62 -13.45
CA PRO A 302 4.98 17.09 -12.20
C PRO A 302 4.99 16.02 -11.10
N GLU A 303 3.93 15.22 -10.98
CA GLU A 303 3.84 14.14 -10.01
C GLU A 303 4.84 13.02 -10.31
N ALA A 304 4.97 12.64 -11.58
CA ALA A 304 5.96 11.65 -12.01
C ALA A 304 7.39 12.16 -11.79
N LYS A 305 7.64 13.45 -12.03
CA LYS A 305 8.93 14.10 -11.76
C LYS A 305 9.26 14.06 -10.26
N HIS A 306 8.32 14.42 -9.42
CA HIS A 306 8.51 14.34 -7.97
C HIS A 306 8.79 12.91 -7.48
N LEU A 307 8.04 11.92 -7.99
CA LEU A 307 8.28 10.50 -7.68
C LEU A 307 9.70 10.08 -8.14
N ALA A 308 10.12 10.50 -9.32
CA ALA A 308 11.44 10.20 -9.87
C ALA A 308 12.57 10.82 -9.03
N GLU A 309 12.42 12.08 -8.60
CA GLU A 309 13.35 12.76 -7.71
C GLU A 309 13.48 12.03 -6.36
N GLN A 310 12.37 11.61 -5.76
CA GLN A 310 12.37 10.83 -4.52
C GLN A 310 13.03 9.46 -4.72
N ALA A 311 12.79 8.79 -5.83
CA ALA A 311 13.40 7.50 -6.14
C ALA A 311 14.92 7.63 -6.34
N GLU A 312 15.39 8.71 -6.97
CA GLU A 312 16.81 8.97 -7.17
C GLU A 312 17.51 9.31 -5.84
N LEU A 313 16.93 10.19 -5.03
CA LEU A 313 17.43 10.48 -3.69
C LEU A 313 17.51 9.22 -2.82
N GLN A 314 16.52 8.34 -2.91
CA GLN A 314 16.54 7.07 -2.18
C GLN A 314 17.62 6.12 -2.73
N ALA A 315 17.82 6.07 -4.03
CA ALA A 315 18.89 5.27 -4.62
C ALA A 315 20.28 5.73 -4.15
N ASP A 316 20.48 7.05 -3.97
CA ASP A 316 21.72 7.60 -3.39
C ASP A 316 21.88 7.18 -1.92
N ARG A 317 20.83 7.24 -1.13
CA ARG A 317 20.83 6.76 0.27
C ARG A 317 21.16 5.28 0.35
N ASN A 318 20.57 4.46 -0.52
CA ASN A 318 20.84 3.02 -0.59
C ASN A 318 22.31 2.76 -0.90
N ARG A 319 22.91 3.47 -1.89
CA ARG A 319 24.33 3.39 -2.24
C ARG A 319 25.23 3.81 -1.08
N ALA A 320 24.91 4.94 -0.44
CA ALA A 320 25.68 5.45 0.71
C ALA A 320 25.63 4.46 1.89
N TYR A 321 24.45 3.91 2.20
CA TYR A 321 24.28 2.89 3.24
C TYR A 321 25.11 1.63 2.94
N TYR A 322 25.03 1.14 1.69
CA TYR A 322 25.82 -0.03 1.26
C TYR A 322 27.32 0.21 1.39
N ALA A 323 27.80 1.37 0.96
CA ALA A 323 29.21 1.76 1.04
C ALA A 323 29.69 1.89 2.49
N LYS A 324 28.89 2.52 3.35
CA LYS A 324 29.20 2.68 4.79
C LYS A 324 29.36 1.33 5.51
N ASN A 325 28.57 0.33 5.14
CA ASN A 325 28.57 -0.99 5.79
C ASN A 325 29.31 -2.06 4.97
N ARG A 326 30.19 -1.66 4.05
CA ARG A 326 30.82 -2.53 3.03
C ARG A 326 31.49 -3.77 3.61
N GLU A 327 32.24 -3.62 4.68
CA GLU A 327 32.98 -4.74 5.31
C GLU A 327 32.03 -5.77 5.91
N LEU A 328 31.00 -5.30 6.60
CA LEU A 328 29.95 -6.17 7.14
C LEU A 328 29.24 -6.93 5.99
N HIS A 329 28.82 -6.23 4.95
CA HIS A 329 28.14 -6.82 3.81
C HIS A 329 29.01 -7.85 3.10
N ARG A 330 30.30 -7.55 2.90
CA ARG A 330 31.27 -8.49 2.32
C ARG A 330 31.40 -9.77 3.13
N SER A 331 31.50 -9.65 4.46
CA SER A 331 31.55 -10.79 5.38
C SER A 331 30.29 -11.66 5.28
N VAL A 332 29.09 -11.02 5.20
CA VAL A 332 27.81 -11.72 5.06
C VAL A 332 27.75 -12.43 3.69
N VAL A 333 28.16 -11.78 2.59
CA VAL A 333 28.21 -12.37 1.25
C VAL A 333 29.12 -13.60 1.23
N LEU A 334 30.35 -13.51 1.76
CA LEU A 334 31.28 -14.64 1.78
C LEU A 334 30.71 -15.82 2.55
N ARG A 335 30.17 -15.58 3.76
CA ARG A 335 29.56 -16.63 4.60
C ARG A 335 28.38 -17.30 3.92
N LEU A 336 27.49 -16.52 3.32
CA LEU A 336 26.33 -17.04 2.61
C LEU A 336 26.74 -17.83 1.36
N THR A 337 27.72 -17.33 0.59
CA THR A 337 28.26 -18.01 -0.58
C THR A 337 28.87 -19.38 -0.20
N GLU A 338 29.64 -19.45 0.88
CA GLU A 338 30.17 -20.72 1.39
C GLU A 338 29.07 -21.69 1.78
N GLN A 339 28.05 -21.23 2.49
CA GLN A 339 26.91 -22.08 2.90
C GLN A 339 26.17 -22.66 1.69
N ILE A 340 25.89 -21.83 0.68
CA ILE A 340 25.21 -22.27 -0.55
C ILE A 340 26.10 -23.24 -1.32
N ARG A 341 27.38 -22.92 -1.51
CA ARG A 341 28.34 -23.76 -2.23
C ARG A 341 28.50 -25.12 -1.58
N ASN A 342 28.65 -25.18 -0.26
CA ASN A 342 28.76 -26.43 0.48
C ASN A 342 27.49 -27.29 0.33
N CYS A 343 26.30 -26.64 0.33
CA CYS A 343 25.06 -27.36 0.10
C CYS A 343 25.01 -27.96 -1.32
N ILE A 344 25.36 -27.19 -2.33
CA ILE A 344 25.42 -27.67 -3.72
C ILE A 344 26.39 -28.84 -3.85
N LEU A 345 27.59 -28.75 -3.28
CA LEU A 345 28.60 -29.80 -3.32
C LEU A 345 28.16 -31.10 -2.64
N VAL A 346 27.44 -31.00 -1.52
CA VAL A 346 26.90 -32.20 -0.82
C VAL A 346 25.84 -32.92 -1.64
N HIS A 347 25.04 -32.19 -2.42
CA HIS A 347 23.99 -32.77 -3.28
C HIS A 347 24.47 -33.12 -4.69
N GLN A 348 25.67 -32.71 -5.08
CA GLN A 348 26.37 -33.12 -6.30
C GLN A 348 27.17 -34.42 -6.08
N GLN A 349 26.58 -35.45 -5.51
CA GLN A 349 27.26 -36.76 -5.54
C GLN A 349 27.32 -37.24 -6.99
N PRO A 350 28.52 -37.52 -7.53
CA PRO A 350 28.64 -38.02 -8.88
C PRO A 350 27.94 -39.38 -8.94
N ASN A 351 26.83 -39.48 -9.62
CA ASN A 351 26.21 -40.74 -9.95
C ASN A 351 27.18 -41.50 -10.87
N ALA A 352 27.94 -42.40 -10.30
CA ALA A 352 28.84 -43.24 -11.06
C ALA A 352 28.04 -44.25 -11.86
N ARG A 353 27.87 -44.02 -13.16
CA ARG A 353 27.23 -44.94 -14.10
C ARG A 353 28.23 -46.02 -14.54
N VAL A 354 27.77 -47.25 -14.55
CA VAL A 354 28.56 -48.34 -15.10
C VAL A 354 28.65 -48.17 -16.63
N ALA A 355 29.90 -48.02 -17.15
CA ALA A 355 30.17 -47.71 -18.56
C ALA A 355 31.25 -48.65 -19.10
N ARG A 356 31.49 -48.54 -20.41
CA ARG A 356 32.58 -49.25 -21.11
C ARG A 356 33.93 -48.53 -21.07
N SER A 357 33.97 -47.32 -20.56
CA SER A 357 35.16 -46.49 -20.41
C SER A 357 35.06 -45.65 -19.13
N GLY A 358 36.19 -45.24 -18.54
CA GLY A 358 36.26 -44.47 -17.30
C GLY A 358 37.18 -45.08 -16.27
N ASN A 359 36.89 -44.88 -14.97
CA ASN A 359 37.64 -45.49 -13.87
C ASN A 359 37.27 -46.96 -13.70
N LEU A 360 38.23 -47.87 -13.65
CA LEU A 360 38.02 -49.29 -13.55
C LEU A 360 37.37 -49.63 -12.20
N ASN A 361 36.21 -50.33 -12.24
CA ASN A 361 35.55 -50.83 -11.04
C ASN A 361 36.09 -52.23 -10.69
N ALA A 362 37.02 -52.31 -9.72
CA ALA A 362 37.65 -53.54 -9.30
C ALA A 362 36.64 -54.65 -8.91
N GLY A 363 35.50 -54.27 -8.31
CA GLY A 363 34.44 -55.24 -7.93
C GLY A 363 33.67 -55.82 -9.12
N ARG A 364 33.84 -55.28 -10.33
CA ARG A 364 33.12 -55.73 -11.54
C ARG A 364 34.03 -56.29 -12.65
N ILE A 365 35.33 -56.28 -12.48
CA ILE A 365 36.32 -56.75 -13.47
C ILE A 365 36.02 -58.18 -13.90
N TRP A 366 35.63 -59.03 -12.98
CA TRP A 366 35.32 -60.45 -13.22
C TRP A 366 34.20 -60.68 -14.24
N ARG A 367 33.35 -59.65 -14.47
CA ARG A 367 32.22 -59.77 -15.41
C ARG A 367 32.69 -59.76 -16.86
N ALA A 368 33.78 -59.12 -17.16
CA ALA A 368 34.32 -59.06 -18.53
C ALA A 368 34.70 -60.47 -19.05
N PRO A 369 35.53 -61.27 -18.35
CA PRO A 369 35.92 -62.60 -18.84
C PRO A 369 34.82 -63.68 -18.60
N LEU A 370 33.98 -63.54 -17.58
CA LEU A 370 33.00 -64.61 -17.24
C LEU A 370 31.62 -64.39 -17.88
N LEU A 371 31.20 -63.16 -18.09
CA LEU A 371 29.87 -62.79 -18.59
C LEU A 371 29.90 -62.05 -19.94
N ASN A 372 31.09 -61.81 -20.48
CA ASN A 372 31.28 -61.04 -21.71
C ASN A 372 30.65 -59.65 -21.65
N ASP A 373 30.65 -59.03 -20.42
CA ASP A 373 30.06 -57.70 -20.13
C ASP A 373 31.20 -56.69 -19.95
N ASP A 374 31.47 -55.91 -21.01
CA ASP A 374 32.54 -54.90 -21.05
C ASP A 374 32.26 -53.66 -20.17
N ARG A 375 31.10 -53.60 -19.50
CA ARG A 375 30.72 -52.49 -18.61
C ARG A 375 31.33 -52.64 -17.23
N VAL A 376 32.65 -52.59 -17.17
CA VAL A 376 33.42 -52.75 -15.94
C VAL A 376 34.04 -51.45 -15.44
N PHE A 377 33.73 -50.36 -16.09
CA PHE A 377 34.21 -49.04 -15.71
C PHE A 377 33.10 -48.25 -15.03
N LEU A 378 33.51 -47.30 -14.19
CA LEU A 378 32.65 -46.27 -13.61
C LEU A 378 32.98 -44.95 -14.38
N CYS A 379 32.03 -44.45 -15.11
CA CYS A 379 32.09 -43.12 -15.67
C CYS A 379 31.34 -42.19 -14.70
N ALA A 380 32.04 -41.17 -14.22
CA ALA A 380 31.32 -40.08 -13.54
C ALA A 380 30.48 -39.39 -14.61
N GLU A 381 29.20 -39.62 -14.60
CA GLU A 381 28.27 -38.76 -15.35
C GLU A 381 28.31 -37.42 -14.61
N GLU A 382 28.89 -36.39 -15.23
CA GLU A 382 28.63 -35.02 -14.84
C GLU A 382 27.15 -34.81 -15.10
N GLU A 383 26.30 -35.14 -14.09
CA GLU A 383 24.92 -34.74 -14.12
C GLU A 383 24.94 -33.25 -14.33
N ASN A 384 24.37 -32.80 -15.46
CA ASN A 384 24.12 -31.39 -15.70
C ASN A 384 23.51 -30.84 -14.39
N GLN A 385 24.28 -29.95 -13.75
CA GLN A 385 23.84 -29.33 -12.48
C GLN A 385 22.37 -29.00 -12.63
N PRO A 386 21.49 -29.42 -11.71
CA PRO A 386 20.08 -29.09 -11.83
C PRO A 386 19.99 -27.57 -11.94
N SER A 387 19.72 -27.07 -13.15
CA SER A 387 19.67 -25.65 -13.41
C SER A 387 18.43 -25.12 -12.71
N PHE A 388 18.61 -24.60 -11.52
CA PHE A 388 17.54 -23.87 -10.85
C PHE A 388 17.82 -22.36 -10.94
N THR A 389 16.76 -21.59 -10.98
CA THR A 389 16.82 -20.13 -10.98
C THR A 389 16.20 -19.59 -9.71
N VAL A 390 16.71 -18.47 -9.25
CA VAL A 390 16.19 -17.78 -8.08
C VAL A 390 15.60 -16.44 -8.48
N ASP A 391 14.38 -16.18 -8.04
CA ASP A 391 13.73 -14.88 -8.16
C ASP A 391 13.62 -14.26 -6.77
N LEU A 392 14.19 -13.09 -6.58
CA LEU A 392 14.06 -12.30 -5.36
C LEU A 392 12.96 -11.26 -5.58
N LEU A 393 11.89 -11.36 -4.83
CA LEU A 393 10.77 -10.43 -4.88
C LEU A 393 10.76 -9.56 -3.62
N LEU A 394 11.06 -8.27 -3.79
CA LEU A 394 11.16 -7.31 -2.70
C LEU A 394 9.84 -6.57 -2.55
N ASP A 395 9.24 -6.64 -1.39
CA ASP A 395 8.10 -5.82 -1.02
C ASP A 395 8.54 -4.34 -0.97
N ALA A 396 7.92 -3.52 -1.81
CA ALA A 396 8.20 -2.09 -1.93
C ALA A 396 6.98 -1.24 -1.55
N SER A 397 6.16 -1.73 -0.64
CA SER A 397 5.05 -0.99 -0.06
C SER A 397 5.51 0.14 0.86
N ALA A 398 4.63 1.08 1.14
CA ALA A 398 4.92 2.24 1.99
C ALA A 398 5.28 1.85 3.43
N SER A 399 4.87 0.67 3.92
CA SER A 399 5.31 0.13 5.22
C SER A 399 6.84 -0.03 5.30
N ARG A 400 7.53 -0.16 4.17
CA ARG A 400 8.98 -0.36 4.07
C ARG A 400 9.81 0.93 4.01
N LEU A 401 9.20 2.11 3.98
CA LEU A 401 9.89 3.40 3.84
C LEU A 401 11.01 3.63 4.87
N HIS A 402 10.86 3.10 6.09
CA HIS A 402 11.85 3.28 7.17
C HIS A 402 13.07 2.36 7.07
N CYS A 403 13.04 1.35 6.22
CA CYS A 403 14.08 0.33 6.12
C CYS A 403 14.50 0.04 4.67
N GLN A 404 14.29 0.98 3.76
CA GLN A 404 14.59 0.82 2.34
C GLN A 404 16.06 0.47 2.09
N GLU A 405 16.96 1.15 2.77
CA GLU A 405 18.41 0.92 2.65
C GLU A 405 18.80 -0.50 3.07
N VAL A 406 18.15 -1.01 4.11
CA VAL A 406 18.38 -2.36 4.63
C VAL A 406 17.87 -3.40 3.64
N ILE A 407 16.66 -3.22 3.07
CA ILE A 407 16.08 -4.14 2.10
C ILE A 407 16.90 -4.16 0.80
N ALA A 408 17.30 -2.99 0.29
CA ALA A 408 18.17 -2.89 -0.88
C ALA A 408 19.51 -3.62 -0.66
N ALA A 409 20.12 -3.45 0.52
CA ALA A 409 21.36 -4.14 0.88
C ALA A 409 21.15 -5.66 1.00
N GLN A 410 20.06 -6.12 1.60
CA GLN A 410 19.72 -7.55 1.71
C GLN A 410 19.50 -8.18 0.34
N GLY A 411 18.72 -7.53 -0.54
CA GLY A 411 18.55 -7.96 -1.92
C GLY A 411 19.87 -8.04 -2.68
N SER A 412 20.75 -7.06 -2.50
CA SER A 412 22.07 -7.04 -3.12
C SER A 412 22.99 -8.16 -2.61
N ILE A 413 23.01 -8.42 -1.29
CA ILE A 413 23.80 -9.49 -0.67
C ILE A 413 23.33 -10.86 -1.17
N LEU A 414 22.02 -11.11 -1.16
CA LEU A 414 21.45 -12.37 -1.66
C LEU A 414 21.78 -12.59 -3.14
N ALA A 415 21.58 -11.56 -3.97
CA ALA A 415 21.88 -11.65 -5.40
C ALA A 415 23.36 -11.89 -5.67
N GLN A 416 24.26 -11.22 -4.94
CA GLN A 416 25.72 -11.41 -5.06
C GLN A 416 26.13 -12.83 -4.66
N SER A 417 25.61 -13.34 -3.54
CA SER A 417 25.95 -14.67 -3.04
C SER A 417 25.47 -15.78 -3.98
N LEU A 418 24.25 -15.65 -4.53
CA LEU A 418 23.72 -16.59 -5.51
C LEU A 418 24.48 -16.55 -6.82
N ALA A 419 24.77 -15.36 -7.35
CA ALA A 419 25.55 -15.18 -8.56
C ALA A 419 26.99 -15.74 -8.42
N ALA A 420 27.63 -15.57 -7.25
CA ALA A 420 28.94 -16.13 -6.95
C ALA A 420 28.95 -17.67 -6.91
N CYS A 421 27.79 -18.30 -6.72
CA CYS A 421 27.60 -19.75 -6.83
C CYS A 421 27.19 -20.22 -8.24
N GLY A 422 27.15 -19.33 -9.24
CA GLY A 422 26.74 -19.66 -10.60
C GLY A 422 25.23 -19.80 -10.79
N ILE A 423 24.41 -19.40 -9.80
CA ILE A 423 22.95 -19.48 -9.86
C ILE A 423 22.42 -18.25 -10.58
N SER A 424 21.56 -18.46 -11.59
CA SER A 424 20.88 -17.37 -12.28
C SER A 424 19.87 -16.72 -11.35
N VAL A 425 20.00 -15.40 -11.09
CA VAL A 425 19.16 -14.65 -10.17
C VAL A 425 18.53 -13.44 -10.85
N ARG A 426 17.22 -13.25 -10.63
CA ARG A 426 16.49 -12.03 -10.95
C ARG A 426 16.11 -11.34 -9.65
N VAL A 427 16.07 -10.02 -9.64
CA VAL A 427 15.59 -9.21 -8.51
C VAL A 427 14.51 -8.27 -9.02
N SER A 428 13.34 -8.39 -8.43
CA SER A 428 12.20 -7.53 -8.73
C SER A 428 11.66 -6.92 -7.44
N SER A 429 11.04 -5.76 -7.53
CA SER A 429 10.25 -5.21 -6.43
C SER A 429 8.81 -5.00 -6.85
N PHE A 430 7.88 -5.04 -5.91
CA PHE A 430 6.47 -4.84 -6.20
C PHE A 430 5.83 -3.81 -5.28
N SER A 431 4.87 -3.07 -5.82
CA SER A 431 3.99 -2.18 -5.07
C SER A 431 2.68 -2.01 -5.83
N SER A 432 1.62 -1.55 -5.15
CA SER A 432 0.32 -1.30 -5.78
C SER A 432 -0.04 0.18 -5.72
N LEU A 433 -0.51 0.74 -6.84
CA LEU A 433 -0.88 2.13 -6.97
C LEU A 433 -2.06 2.26 -7.94
N ARG A 434 -3.14 2.94 -7.53
CA ARG A 434 -4.35 3.16 -8.33
C ARG A 434 -4.94 1.87 -8.93
N GLY A 435 -4.91 0.77 -8.19
CA GLY A 435 -5.40 -0.53 -8.66
C GLY A 435 -4.45 -1.26 -9.62
N TYR A 436 -3.28 -0.72 -9.92
CA TYR A 436 -2.21 -1.39 -10.64
C TYR A 436 -1.21 -2.01 -9.67
N THR A 437 -0.94 -3.29 -9.81
CA THR A 437 0.21 -3.93 -9.17
C THR A 437 1.40 -3.82 -10.12
N VAL A 438 2.40 -3.03 -9.70
CA VAL A 438 3.58 -2.71 -10.50
C VAL A 438 4.73 -3.60 -10.05
N LEU A 439 5.25 -4.44 -10.96
CA LEU A 439 6.49 -5.18 -10.76
C LEU A 439 7.63 -4.45 -11.47
N ARG A 440 8.63 -4.03 -10.69
CA ARG A 440 9.84 -3.38 -11.21
C ARG A 440 10.98 -4.37 -11.21
N VAL A 441 11.48 -4.71 -12.38
CA VAL A 441 12.65 -5.59 -12.54
C VAL A 441 13.91 -4.76 -12.34
N LEU A 442 14.54 -4.89 -11.17
CA LEU A 442 15.76 -4.18 -10.81
C LEU A 442 16.99 -4.86 -11.42
N LYS A 443 16.95 -6.19 -11.56
CA LYS A 443 17.99 -7.00 -12.20
C LYS A 443 17.35 -8.18 -12.93
N GLY A 444 17.56 -8.29 -14.21
CA GLY A 444 17.18 -9.46 -15.02
C GLY A 444 18.13 -10.64 -14.84
N PHE A 445 17.74 -11.82 -15.32
CA PHE A 445 18.61 -13.02 -15.27
C PHE A 445 19.92 -12.84 -16.07
N ALA A 446 19.85 -12.19 -17.23
CA ALA A 446 21.01 -11.94 -18.09
C ALA A 446 21.89 -10.78 -17.61
N ASP A 447 21.40 -9.93 -16.72
CA ASP A 447 22.13 -8.75 -16.27
C ASP A 447 23.27 -9.14 -15.33
N LYS A 448 24.48 -8.69 -15.65
CA LYS A 448 25.65 -8.83 -14.76
C LYS A 448 25.75 -7.71 -13.73
N ASN A 449 25.09 -6.57 -13.98
CA ASN A 449 25.17 -5.41 -13.12
C ASN A 449 24.19 -5.53 -11.94
N LEU A 450 24.73 -5.63 -10.73
CA LEU A 450 23.98 -5.69 -9.48
C LEU A 450 23.66 -4.31 -8.88
N GLN A 451 24.26 -3.24 -9.41
CA GLN A 451 24.10 -1.89 -8.84
C GLN A 451 22.66 -1.35 -8.98
N ASN A 452 21.91 -1.83 -9.98
CA ASN A 452 20.52 -1.45 -10.17
C ASN A 452 19.60 -1.85 -9.01
N ILE A 453 20.00 -2.82 -8.18
CA ILE A 453 19.25 -3.20 -6.97
C ILE A 453 19.17 -2.01 -5.99
N ASN A 454 20.16 -1.11 -5.99
CA ASN A 454 20.14 0.12 -5.19
C ASN A 454 19.05 1.11 -5.63
N ARG A 455 18.42 0.91 -6.81
CA ARG A 455 17.24 1.66 -7.23
C ARG A 455 15.94 1.18 -6.58
N TYR A 456 16.03 0.27 -5.60
CA TYR A 456 14.89 -0.09 -4.78
C TYR A 456 14.31 1.15 -4.11
N PHE A 457 13.00 1.32 -4.27
CA PHE A 457 12.24 2.46 -3.75
C PHE A 457 10.85 1.98 -3.33
N ALA A 458 10.47 2.25 -2.09
CA ALA A 458 9.18 1.88 -1.54
C ALA A 458 8.14 2.97 -1.79
N SER A 459 6.97 2.58 -2.29
CA SER A 459 5.86 3.50 -2.58
C SER A 459 4.55 2.73 -2.74
N GLY A 460 3.44 3.35 -2.35
CA GLY A 460 2.10 2.78 -2.55
C GLY A 460 1.75 1.64 -1.59
N TRP A 461 0.80 0.82 -2.00
CA TRP A 461 0.25 -0.31 -1.28
C TRP A 461 0.90 -1.62 -1.70
N ASN A 462 0.45 -2.76 -1.14
CA ASN A 462 0.90 -4.09 -1.53
C ASN A 462 -0.25 -5.08 -1.68
N ARG A 463 -0.47 -5.52 -2.91
CA ARG A 463 -1.38 -6.61 -3.25
C ARG A 463 -0.57 -7.88 -3.48
N ASP A 464 -0.11 -8.49 -2.39
CA ASP A 464 0.87 -9.58 -2.38
C ASP A 464 0.44 -10.76 -3.26
N GLY A 465 -0.83 -11.17 -3.17
CA GLY A 465 -1.34 -12.28 -3.97
C GLY A 465 -1.22 -12.03 -5.47
N LEU A 466 -1.56 -10.82 -5.96
CA LEU A 466 -1.43 -10.48 -7.37
C LEU A 466 0.05 -10.33 -7.78
N ALA A 467 0.89 -9.79 -6.90
CA ALA A 467 2.33 -9.70 -7.14
C ALA A 467 2.98 -11.09 -7.27
N LEU A 468 2.55 -12.05 -6.45
CA LEU A 468 3.01 -13.45 -6.55
C LEU A 468 2.57 -14.10 -7.87
N ARG A 469 1.33 -13.90 -8.31
CA ARG A 469 0.86 -14.38 -9.64
C ARG A 469 1.71 -13.80 -10.76
N ALA A 470 1.94 -12.49 -10.73
CA ALA A 470 2.73 -11.78 -11.73
C ALA A 470 4.22 -12.21 -11.72
N ALA A 471 4.80 -12.47 -10.54
CA ALA A 471 6.14 -13.03 -10.44
C ALA A 471 6.21 -14.44 -11.05
N GLY A 472 5.19 -15.28 -10.83
CA GLY A 472 5.05 -16.59 -11.46
C GLY A 472 4.96 -16.51 -12.99
N ASP A 473 4.21 -15.55 -13.54
CA ASP A 473 4.15 -15.33 -14.99
C ASP A 473 5.53 -14.89 -15.56
N LEU A 474 6.25 -14.02 -14.86
CA LEU A 474 7.60 -13.63 -15.25
C LEU A 474 8.59 -14.81 -15.27
N LEU A 475 8.39 -15.85 -14.46
CA LEU A 475 9.25 -17.03 -14.44
C LEU A 475 9.19 -17.87 -15.73
N GLN A 476 8.14 -17.72 -16.55
CA GLN A 476 8.07 -18.35 -17.88
C GLN A 476 9.22 -17.90 -18.81
N PHE A 477 9.88 -16.78 -18.51
CA PHE A 477 11.03 -16.26 -19.25
C PHE A 477 12.37 -16.57 -18.59
N ALA A 478 12.39 -17.50 -17.63
CA ALA A 478 13.62 -17.93 -16.99
C ALA A 478 14.52 -18.72 -17.98
N PRO A 479 15.83 -18.59 -17.91
CA PRO A 479 16.74 -19.27 -18.82
C PRO A 479 16.84 -20.77 -18.52
N GLY A 480 16.98 -21.58 -19.53
CA GLY A 480 17.26 -23.01 -19.46
C GLY A 480 16.07 -23.92 -19.79
N PRO A 481 16.31 -25.19 -20.15
CA PRO A 481 15.27 -26.17 -20.43
C PRO A 481 14.64 -26.64 -19.10
N ALA A 482 13.36 -26.33 -18.88
CA ALA A 482 12.58 -26.70 -17.70
C ALA A 482 13.29 -26.44 -16.34
N PRO A 483 13.71 -25.21 -16.06
CA PRO A 483 14.44 -24.91 -14.85
C PRO A 483 13.52 -25.07 -13.61
N ARG A 484 14.08 -25.57 -12.54
CA ARG A 484 13.44 -25.52 -11.22
C ARG A 484 13.49 -24.09 -10.71
N HIS A 485 12.39 -23.59 -10.16
CA HIS A 485 12.28 -22.18 -9.76
C HIS A 485 12.14 -22.05 -8.24
N LEU A 486 12.93 -21.15 -7.68
CA LEU A 486 12.82 -20.72 -6.29
C LEU A 486 12.49 -19.23 -6.25
N LEU A 487 11.34 -18.89 -5.67
CA LEU A 487 10.90 -17.53 -5.40
C LEU A 487 11.14 -17.21 -3.93
N ILE A 488 12.00 -16.24 -3.64
CA ILE A 488 12.25 -15.76 -2.28
C ILE A 488 11.64 -14.37 -2.13
N VAL A 489 10.68 -14.23 -1.24
CA VAL A 489 9.98 -12.97 -0.97
C VAL A 489 10.57 -12.29 0.26
N LEU A 490 10.97 -11.04 0.15
CA LEU A 490 11.38 -10.21 1.30
C LEU A 490 10.19 -9.31 1.65
N THR A 491 9.52 -9.56 2.76
CA THR A 491 8.23 -8.92 3.10
C THR A 491 8.02 -8.79 4.61
N ASP A 492 7.08 -7.93 5.01
CA ASP A 492 6.53 -7.88 6.38
C ASP A 492 5.25 -8.69 6.54
N ALA A 493 4.81 -9.38 5.48
CA ALA A 493 3.61 -10.20 5.45
C ALA A 493 2.32 -9.45 5.89
N SER A 494 2.23 -8.17 5.54
CA SER A 494 1.09 -7.31 5.83
C SER A 494 0.41 -6.84 4.53
N PRO A 495 -0.25 -7.74 3.77
CA PRO A 495 -0.89 -7.39 2.52
C PRO A 495 -2.02 -6.39 2.76
N ASN A 496 -1.96 -5.27 2.03
CA ASN A 496 -2.95 -4.20 2.13
C ASN A 496 -3.03 -3.42 0.81
N ASP A 497 -4.23 -3.30 0.24
CA ASP A 497 -4.45 -2.56 -1.00
C ASP A 497 -5.73 -1.71 -0.92
N SER A 498 -5.66 -0.53 -1.50
CA SER A 498 -6.80 0.37 -1.61
C SER A 498 -7.96 -0.20 -2.46
N ARG A 499 -7.66 -1.07 -3.42
CA ARG A 499 -8.67 -1.71 -4.25
C ARG A 499 -9.34 -2.85 -3.49
N ARG A 500 -10.66 -2.76 -3.31
CA ARG A 500 -11.44 -3.79 -2.62
C ARG A 500 -11.50 -5.10 -3.40
N ILE A 501 -11.70 -6.20 -2.69
CA ILE A 501 -12.13 -7.47 -3.28
C ILE A 501 -13.59 -7.30 -3.75
N PRO A 502 -13.92 -7.64 -5.00
CA PRO A 502 -15.28 -7.49 -5.52
C PRO A 502 -16.27 -8.43 -4.82
N PRO A 503 -17.57 -8.15 -4.92
CA PRO A 503 -18.60 -9.05 -4.44
C PRO A 503 -18.49 -10.46 -5.07
N SER A 504 -18.62 -11.48 -4.24
CA SER A 504 -18.63 -12.89 -4.63
C SER A 504 -19.78 -13.62 -3.92
N PRO A 505 -20.18 -14.83 -4.32
CA PRO A 505 -21.20 -15.62 -3.64
C PRO A 505 -20.89 -15.82 -2.15
N GLU A 506 -19.62 -15.93 -1.79
CA GLU A 506 -19.15 -16.09 -0.40
C GLU A 506 -19.07 -14.75 0.36
N LYS A 507 -18.89 -13.65 -0.35
CA LYS A 507 -18.75 -12.28 0.18
C LYS A 507 -19.64 -11.31 -0.60
N PRO A 508 -20.97 -11.29 -0.36
CA PRO A 508 -21.93 -10.54 -1.19
C PRO A 508 -21.68 -9.02 -1.28
N LEU A 509 -21.06 -8.43 -0.26
CA LEU A 509 -20.74 -7.00 -0.22
C LEU A 509 -19.30 -6.68 -0.62
N GLY A 510 -18.51 -7.70 -1.00
CA GLY A 510 -17.07 -7.56 -1.12
C GLY A 510 -16.41 -7.20 0.22
N CYS A 511 -15.09 -7.10 0.24
CA CYS A 511 -14.35 -6.69 1.45
C CYS A 511 -13.10 -5.89 1.08
N GLY A 512 -12.45 -5.25 2.07
CA GLY A 512 -11.13 -4.67 1.91
C GLY A 512 -10.08 -5.75 1.62
N TYR A 513 -9.05 -5.42 0.85
CA TYR A 513 -7.87 -6.29 0.69
C TYR A 513 -6.87 -5.96 1.80
N GLU A 514 -7.21 -6.38 3.02
CA GLU A 514 -6.42 -6.09 4.22
C GLU A 514 -6.57 -7.24 5.23
N ASP A 515 -5.71 -7.28 6.23
CA ASP A 515 -5.74 -8.24 7.34
C ASP A 515 -6.00 -9.69 6.89
N ALA A 516 -6.99 -10.35 7.46
CA ALA A 516 -7.30 -11.76 7.22
C ALA A 516 -7.62 -12.05 5.73
N ALA A 517 -8.25 -11.12 5.01
CA ALA A 517 -8.61 -11.32 3.60
C ALA A 517 -7.37 -11.30 2.70
N GLY A 518 -6.48 -10.32 2.89
CA GLY A 518 -5.22 -10.24 2.16
C GLY A 518 -4.28 -11.40 2.48
N VAL A 519 -4.19 -11.80 3.76
CA VAL A 519 -3.40 -12.95 4.21
C VAL A 519 -3.92 -14.26 3.60
N ALA A 520 -5.24 -14.47 3.60
CA ALA A 520 -5.85 -15.68 3.03
C ALA A 520 -5.61 -15.80 1.52
N ASP A 521 -5.76 -14.69 0.79
CA ASP A 521 -5.46 -14.65 -0.63
C ASP A 521 -3.97 -14.92 -0.91
N THR A 522 -3.07 -14.22 -0.22
CA THR A 522 -1.62 -14.41 -0.39
C THR A 522 -1.22 -15.87 -0.11
N ALA A 523 -1.75 -16.47 0.95
CA ALA A 523 -1.53 -17.88 1.26
C ALA A 523 -2.08 -18.83 0.17
N ALA A 524 -3.22 -18.50 -0.43
CA ALA A 524 -3.77 -19.25 -1.55
C ALA A 524 -2.86 -19.18 -2.78
N GLN A 525 -2.28 -18.02 -3.07
CA GLN A 525 -1.36 -17.84 -4.20
C GLN A 525 -0.02 -18.55 -3.98
N VAL A 526 0.54 -18.53 -2.77
CA VAL A 526 1.73 -19.32 -2.43
C VAL A 526 1.49 -20.80 -2.71
N ARG A 527 0.35 -21.34 -2.25
CA ARG A 527 -0.02 -22.75 -2.53
C ARG A 527 -0.25 -23.04 -4.01
N ALA A 528 -0.78 -22.05 -4.77
CA ALA A 528 -0.96 -22.19 -6.21
C ALA A 528 0.38 -22.28 -6.95
N LEU A 529 1.34 -21.42 -6.62
CA LEU A 529 2.68 -21.47 -7.18
C LEU A 529 3.41 -22.78 -6.85
N GLN A 530 3.28 -23.27 -5.60
CA GLN A 530 3.85 -24.55 -5.19
C GLN A 530 3.28 -25.73 -5.98
N ARG A 531 1.97 -25.73 -6.29
CA ARG A 531 1.35 -26.73 -7.17
C ARG A 531 1.84 -26.67 -8.61
N MET A 532 2.31 -25.50 -9.07
CA MET A 532 2.95 -25.33 -10.37
C MET A 532 4.44 -25.73 -10.37
N GLY A 533 4.96 -26.26 -9.24
CA GLY A 533 6.36 -26.65 -9.11
C GLY A 533 7.31 -25.51 -8.77
N ILE A 534 6.79 -24.30 -8.48
CA ILE A 534 7.60 -23.16 -8.04
C ILE A 534 7.73 -23.21 -6.52
N ARG A 535 8.95 -23.30 -6.02
CA ARG A 535 9.21 -23.22 -4.58
C ARG A 535 9.10 -21.77 -4.12
N VAL A 536 8.37 -21.54 -3.02
CA VAL A 536 8.18 -20.18 -2.47
C VAL A 536 8.64 -20.17 -1.02
N SER A 537 9.58 -19.29 -0.73
CA SER A 537 10.12 -19.05 0.61
C SER A 537 10.10 -17.57 0.95
N ALA A 538 10.05 -17.22 2.23
CA ALA A 538 10.06 -15.84 2.67
C ALA A 538 11.16 -15.51 3.67
N VAL A 539 11.77 -14.35 3.48
CA VAL A 539 12.56 -13.66 4.49
C VAL A 539 11.66 -12.61 5.14
N PHE A 540 11.19 -12.93 6.34
CA PHE A 540 10.25 -12.09 7.07
C PHE A 540 10.98 -11.03 7.90
N MET A 541 10.59 -9.77 7.70
CA MET A 541 11.18 -8.59 8.34
C MET A 541 10.11 -7.72 9.03
N GLY A 542 8.98 -8.31 9.37
CA GLY A 542 7.87 -7.64 10.03
C GLY A 542 8.00 -7.63 11.56
N GLU A 543 7.04 -6.97 12.18
CA GLU A 543 6.87 -6.91 13.63
C GLU A 543 6.38 -8.27 14.19
N ASP A 544 6.39 -8.41 15.52
CA ASP A 544 5.89 -9.61 16.20
C ASP A 544 4.39 -9.82 15.95
N SER A 545 3.63 -8.74 15.79
CA SER A 545 2.20 -8.74 15.45
C SER A 545 1.88 -9.44 14.13
N SER A 546 2.75 -9.29 13.11
CA SER A 546 2.56 -9.86 11.77
C SER A 546 3.15 -11.27 11.62
N ALA A 547 3.84 -11.78 12.65
CA ALA A 547 4.48 -13.11 12.57
C ALA A 547 3.47 -14.26 12.37
N GLY A 548 2.27 -14.12 12.94
CA GLY A 548 1.18 -15.09 12.73
C GLY A 548 0.69 -15.11 11.27
N ALA A 549 0.54 -13.96 10.65
CA ALA A 549 0.19 -13.81 9.25
C ALA A 549 1.27 -14.42 8.33
N ALA A 550 2.55 -14.12 8.59
CA ALA A 550 3.67 -14.70 7.85
C ALA A 550 3.71 -16.23 7.94
N ALA A 551 3.46 -16.80 9.14
CA ALA A 551 3.37 -18.25 9.33
C ALA A 551 2.17 -18.87 8.59
N GLN A 552 1.04 -18.17 8.52
CA GLN A 552 -0.13 -18.61 7.76
C GLN A 552 0.11 -18.62 6.25
N ILE A 553 0.87 -17.63 5.74
CA ILE A 553 1.19 -17.48 4.31
C ILE A 553 2.24 -18.51 3.88
N TYR A 554 3.39 -18.57 4.56
CA TYR A 554 4.59 -19.29 4.10
C TYR A 554 4.87 -20.58 4.86
N GLY A 555 4.18 -20.82 5.99
CA GLY A 555 4.36 -22.02 6.81
C GLY A 555 5.80 -22.17 7.30
N LYS A 556 6.37 -23.36 7.11
CA LYS A 556 7.76 -23.69 7.49
C LYS A 556 8.83 -23.02 6.60
N ASN A 557 8.45 -22.57 5.41
CA ASN A 557 9.36 -21.98 4.42
C ASN A 557 9.56 -20.47 4.66
N MET A 558 9.65 -20.07 5.92
CA MET A 558 9.88 -18.71 6.35
C MET A 558 11.07 -18.63 7.29
N ALA A 559 11.93 -17.64 7.08
CA ALA A 559 12.97 -17.29 8.03
C ALA A 559 12.79 -15.85 8.51
N ARG A 560 12.70 -15.68 9.83
CA ARG A 560 12.60 -14.35 10.42
C ARG A 560 13.98 -13.76 10.66
N ILE A 561 14.14 -12.49 10.30
CA ILE A 561 15.35 -11.71 10.57
C ILE A 561 15.00 -10.38 11.22
N ARG A 562 15.81 -9.97 12.20
CA ARG A 562 15.72 -8.66 12.87
C ARG A 562 16.90 -7.74 12.53
N GLY A 563 17.96 -8.30 11.96
CA GLY A 563 19.18 -7.55 11.63
C GLY A 563 19.95 -8.18 10.50
N MET A 564 20.90 -7.43 9.94
CA MET A 564 21.72 -7.84 8.80
C MET A 564 22.63 -9.04 9.12
N ASP A 565 23.08 -9.16 10.36
CA ASP A 565 23.90 -10.25 10.88
C ASP A 565 23.19 -11.61 10.81
N GLN A 566 21.87 -11.62 10.92
CA GLN A 566 21.05 -12.83 10.87
C GLN A 566 20.76 -13.29 9.43
N LEU A 567 20.92 -12.42 8.43
CA LEU A 567 20.57 -12.69 7.04
C LEU A 567 21.28 -13.93 6.49
N ALA A 568 22.59 -14.03 6.66
CA ALA A 568 23.35 -15.17 6.14
C ALA A 568 22.85 -16.51 6.72
N ARG A 569 22.61 -16.55 8.03
CA ARG A 569 22.13 -17.75 8.71
C ARG A 569 20.71 -18.12 8.29
N ALA A 570 19.82 -17.13 8.25
CA ALA A 570 18.40 -17.31 7.97
C ALA A 570 18.15 -17.67 6.50
N ALA A 571 18.64 -16.83 5.58
CA ALA A 571 18.52 -17.06 4.14
C ALA A 571 19.32 -18.29 3.69
N GLY A 572 20.52 -18.49 4.26
CA GLY A 572 21.33 -19.69 3.99
C GLY A 572 20.56 -20.99 4.30
N ARG A 573 19.91 -21.06 5.46
CA ARG A 573 19.09 -22.24 5.84
C ARG A 573 17.90 -22.44 4.88
N LEU A 574 17.19 -21.36 4.51
CA LEU A 574 16.07 -21.44 3.55
C LEU A 574 16.57 -21.99 2.21
N ILE A 575 17.60 -21.38 1.65
CA ILE A 575 18.18 -21.80 0.36
C ILE A 575 18.71 -23.24 0.43
N GLN A 576 19.37 -23.64 1.53
CA GLN A 576 19.83 -25.01 1.73
C GLN A 576 18.68 -26.01 1.78
N ASN A 577 17.59 -25.72 2.49
CA ASN A 577 16.44 -26.58 2.55
C ASN A 577 15.78 -26.73 1.17
N GLU A 578 15.66 -25.64 0.42
CA GLU A 578 15.09 -25.66 -0.94
C GLU A 578 15.99 -26.41 -1.93
N ILE A 579 17.32 -26.23 -1.87
CA ILE A 579 18.27 -27.00 -2.70
C ILE A 579 18.15 -28.48 -2.39
N ARG A 580 18.04 -28.87 -1.12
CA ARG A 580 17.88 -30.27 -0.70
C ARG A 580 16.58 -30.86 -1.26
N GLU A 581 15.45 -30.16 -1.08
CA GLU A 581 14.16 -30.60 -1.61
C GLU A 581 14.06 -30.54 -3.15
N LEU A 582 14.94 -29.80 -3.82
CA LEU A 582 15.06 -29.81 -5.27
C LEU A 582 15.96 -30.95 -5.78
N GLY A 583 16.81 -31.53 -4.91
CA GLY A 583 17.70 -32.66 -5.22
C GLY A 583 17.03 -34.03 -5.10
N ASP A 584 16.02 -34.12 -4.24
CA ASP A 584 15.16 -35.31 -4.07
C ASP A 584 14.05 -35.32 -5.14
#